data_7aa1df471395977334dfa71c1c0ef54f
#
_entry.id   7aa1df471395977334dfa71c1c0ef54f
#
_cell.length_a   1.000
_cell.length_b   1.000
_cell.length_c   1.000
_cell.angle_alpha   90.00
_cell.angle_beta   90.00
_cell.angle_gamma   90.00
#
_symmetry.space_group_name_H-M   'P 1'
#
loop_
_entity.id
_entity.type
_entity.pdbx_description
1 polymer ?
#
loop_
_entity_poly.entity_id
_entity_poly.type
_entity_poly.pdbx_seq_one_letter_code
_entity_poly.pdbx_strand_id
1 'polypeptide(L)'
;MGVIRILSLLVILSCSCISTLQAAEKLTIAAGAGYRRLVEQLSTAYTASTGVTVEQIFGNMAQVTAQAQESSAIDFIIGDKEYLDTTPLSFAQECVVGSGKLIAAVAKGSALKTLNDLTEKTVTRIAIPDPKKATFGRAATEFLSNKGLWQQIQDRVLIVGTVPQVTAYVISGEVDVGFINLTEALAIKDKAGLLIPVDEHLYTPVLIVAKRLRQSPDSQAANAFITFLQTGEAQDIIKKQGL
;
A
#
# COMPACT_ATOMS: atom_id res chain seq x y z
N MET A 1 63.61 29.45 -59.12
CA MET A 1 63.65 29.22 -57.65
C MET A 1 62.25 29.41 -57.15
N GLY A 2 61.48 28.31 -56.97
CA GLY A 2 60.07 28.29 -56.56
C GLY A 2 59.96 27.63 -55.19
N VAL A 3 59.39 28.35 -54.24
CA VAL A 3 59.16 27.89 -52.87
C VAL A 3 57.80 27.30 -52.79
N ILE A 4 57.73 25.98 -52.60
CA ILE A 4 56.50 25.23 -52.38
C ILE A 4 56.11 25.41 -50.90
N ARG A 5 54.95 26.07 -50.66
CA ARG A 5 54.34 26.13 -49.29
C ARG A 5 53.42 24.91 -49.11
N ILE A 6 53.79 24.01 -48.23
CA ILE A 6 52.97 22.89 -47.80
C ILE A 6 52.02 23.44 -46.73
N LEU A 7 50.71 23.43 -47.00
CA LEU A 7 49.64 23.80 -46.06
C LEU A 7 49.20 22.55 -45.34
N SER A 8 49.65 22.36 -44.08
CA SER A 8 49.20 21.26 -43.25
C SER A 8 47.78 21.54 -42.71
N LEU A 9 46.81 20.78 -43.21
CA LEU A 9 45.42 20.81 -42.77
C LEU A 9 45.28 20.00 -41.47
N LEU A 10 45.17 20.68 -40.35
CA LEU A 10 44.91 20.05 -39.02
C LEU A 10 43.41 19.75 -38.92
N VAL A 11 43.01 18.50 -39.14
CA VAL A 11 41.62 18.04 -38.89
C VAL A 11 41.46 17.80 -37.42
N ILE A 12 40.84 18.73 -36.71
CA ILE A 12 40.43 18.54 -35.29
C ILE A 12 39.15 17.69 -35.31
N LEU A 13 39.30 16.41 -34.99
CA LEU A 13 38.21 15.47 -34.77
C LEU A 13 37.60 15.79 -33.39
N SER A 14 36.61 16.70 -33.39
CA SER A 14 35.79 16.96 -32.18
C SER A 14 34.90 15.76 -31.93
N CYS A 15 35.32 14.87 -31.01
CA CYS A 15 34.49 13.79 -30.48
C CYS A 15 33.39 14.42 -29.62
N SER A 16 32.25 14.75 -30.22
CA SER A 16 31.05 15.18 -29.52
C SER A 16 30.53 13.98 -28.74
N CYS A 17 30.79 13.91 -27.41
CA CYS A 17 30.09 13.03 -26.50
C CYS A 17 28.61 13.45 -26.51
N ILE A 18 27.81 12.81 -27.35
CA ILE A 18 26.35 12.88 -27.26
C ILE A 18 25.99 12.12 -25.98
N SER A 19 25.92 12.82 -24.84
CA SER A 19 25.25 12.32 -23.67
C SER A 19 23.78 12.17 -24.04
N THR A 20 23.36 10.96 -24.37
CA THR A 20 21.95 10.64 -24.46
C THR A 20 21.35 10.94 -23.08
N LEU A 21 20.57 12.00 -23.00
CA LEU A 21 19.73 12.29 -21.85
C LEU A 21 18.70 11.16 -21.78
N GLN A 22 19.08 10.07 -21.13
CA GLN A 22 18.15 8.97 -20.88
C GLN A 22 17.10 9.53 -19.92
N ALA A 23 15.86 9.66 -20.36
CA ALA A 23 14.76 10.05 -19.50
C ALA A 23 14.83 9.14 -18.27
N ALA A 24 14.85 9.74 -17.07
CA ALA A 24 14.90 8.97 -15.84
C ALA A 24 13.75 7.96 -15.85
N GLU A 25 14.09 6.69 -15.73
CA GLU A 25 13.10 5.62 -15.74
C GLU A 25 12.18 5.80 -14.53
N LYS A 26 10.88 5.62 -14.73
CA LYS A 26 9.86 5.93 -13.74
C LYS A 26 8.92 4.74 -13.60
N LEU A 27 8.52 4.43 -12.36
CA LEU A 27 7.43 3.50 -12.04
C LEU A 27 6.28 4.22 -11.34
N THR A 28 5.05 3.79 -11.60
CA THR A 28 3.87 4.24 -10.88
C THR A 28 3.24 3.06 -10.13
N ILE A 29 3.16 3.18 -8.82
CA ILE A 29 2.59 2.17 -7.93
C ILE A 29 1.29 2.70 -7.32
N ALA A 30 0.19 2.01 -7.55
CA ALA A 30 -1.07 2.25 -6.85
C ALA A 30 -1.22 1.26 -5.69
N ALA A 31 -1.67 1.71 -4.53
CA ALA A 31 -1.78 0.83 -3.36
C ALA A 31 -2.96 1.17 -2.46
N GLY A 32 -3.43 0.17 -1.71
CA GLY A 32 -4.37 0.38 -0.62
C GLY A 32 -3.84 1.38 0.40
N ALA A 33 -4.62 2.40 0.75
CA ALA A 33 -4.17 3.53 1.58
C ALA A 33 -3.61 3.12 2.95
N GLY A 34 -4.06 2.00 3.51
CA GLY A 34 -3.52 1.45 4.76
C GLY A 34 -2.08 0.92 4.64
N TYR A 35 -1.53 0.83 3.43
CA TYR A 35 -0.15 0.41 3.17
C TYR A 35 0.75 1.55 2.70
N ARG A 36 0.29 2.81 2.80
CA ARG A 36 1.07 3.99 2.38
C ARG A 36 2.50 3.95 2.91
N ARG A 37 2.70 3.76 4.22
CA ARG A 37 4.03 3.77 4.86
C ARG A 37 4.95 2.67 4.33
N LEU A 38 4.40 1.48 4.08
CA LEU A 38 5.13 0.38 3.48
C LEU A 38 5.61 0.76 2.08
N VAL A 39 4.69 1.24 1.23
CA VAL A 39 5.00 1.58 -0.17
C VAL A 39 5.98 2.75 -0.24
N GLU A 40 5.84 3.77 0.61
CA GLU A 40 6.78 4.89 0.70
C GLU A 40 8.21 4.42 1.04
N GLN A 41 8.36 3.51 2.02
CA GLN A 41 9.67 2.98 2.41
C GLN A 41 10.28 2.08 1.32
N LEU A 42 9.49 1.18 0.73
CA LEU A 42 9.94 0.35 -0.39
C LEU A 42 10.35 1.20 -1.59
N SER A 43 9.56 2.22 -1.93
CA SER A 43 9.86 3.13 -3.03
C SER A 43 11.16 3.92 -2.78
N THR A 44 11.35 4.41 -1.56
CA THR A 44 12.57 5.14 -1.17
C THR A 44 13.80 4.26 -1.30
N ALA A 45 13.75 3.03 -0.77
CA ALA A 45 14.86 2.08 -0.85
C ALA A 45 15.13 1.64 -2.31
N TYR A 46 14.07 1.38 -3.08
CA TYR A 46 14.20 1.04 -4.50
C TYR A 46 14.81 2.17 -5.32
N THR A 47 14.36 3.42 -5.12
CA THR A 47 14.95 4.60 -5.77
C THR A 47 16.41 4.79 -5.39
N ALA A 48 16.76 4.60 -4.12
CA ALA A 48 18.15 4.72 -3.64
C ALA A 48 19.08 3.69 -4.28
N SER A 49 18.59 2.47 -4.54
CA SER A 49 19.39 1.39 -5.11
C SER A 49 19.48 1.41 -6.65
N THR A 50 18.51 2.02 -7.34
CA THR A 50 18.39 1.94 -8.81
C THR A 50 18.44 3.29 -9.52
N GLY A 51 18.15 4.39 -8.83
CA GLY A 51 17.91 5.71 -9.43
C GLY A 51 16.56 5.89 -10.09
N VAL A 52 15.71 4.83 -10.13
CA VAL A 52 14.36 4.87 -10.71
C VAL A 52 13.44 5.68 -9.80
N THR A 53 12.73 6.65 -10.36
CA THR A 53 11.70 7.42 -9.62
C THR A 53 10.43 6.60 -9.47
N VAL A 54 9.84 6.55 -8.27
CA VAL A 54 8.57 5.87 -8.01
C VAL A 54 7.49 6.89 -7.68
N GLU A 55 6.49 7.01 -8.54
CA GLU A 55 5.25 7.73 -8.23
C GLU A 55 4.27 6.81 -7.51
N GLN A 56 3.48 7.39 -6.61
CA GLN A 56 2.63 6.61 -5.71
C GLN A 56 1.21 7.16 -5.70
N ILE A 57 0.23 6.27 -5.81
CA ILE A 57 -1.20 6.57 -5.77
C ILE A 57 -1.82 5.76 -4.63
N PHE A 58 -2.60 6.41 -3.77
CA PHE A 58 -3.22 5.75 -2.62
C PHE A 58 -4.72 6.00 -2.55
N GLY A 59 -5.47 4.93 -2.32
CA GLY A 59 -6.91 4.96 -2.16
C GLY A 59 -7.43 3.68 -1.49
N ASN A 60 -8.74 3.51 -1.36
CA ASN A 60 -9.26 2.19 -1.09
C ASN A 60 -9.11 1.30 -2.36
N MET A 61 -9.31 -0.02 -2.21
CA MET A 61 -9.07 -0.95 -3.33
C MET A 61 -9.93 -0.62 -4.55
N ALA A 62 -11.19 -0.21 -4.35
CA ALA A 62 -12.07 0.18 -5.47
C ALA A 62 -11.55 1.41 -6.23
N GLN A 63 -11.02 2.41 -5.51
CA GLN A 63 -10.45 3.61 -6.13
C GLN A 63 -9.22 3.31 -6.96
N VAL A 64 -8.24 2.58 -6.39
CA VAL A 64 -6.98 2.29 -7.10
C VAL A 64 -7.18 1.35 -8.29
N THR A 65 -8.10 0.40 -8.20
CA THR A 65 -8.41 -0.50 -9.33
C THR A 65 -9.19 0.20 -10.43
N ALA A 66 -10.12 1.11 -10.09
CA ALA A 66 -10.81 1.94 -11.09
C ALA A 66 -9.82 2.85 -11.85
N GLN A 67 -8.89 3.51 -11.14
CA GLN A 67 -7.85 4.31 -11.79
C GLN A 67 -6.96 3.47 -12.71
N ALA A 68 -6.63 2.24 -12.32
CA ALA A 68 -5.83 1.34 -13.15
C ALA A 68 -6.59 0.83 -14.40
N GLN A 69 -7.92 0.79 -14.36
CA GLN A 69 -8.73 0.49 -15.55
C GLN A 69 -8.75 1.66 -16.55
N GLU A 70 -8.73 2.88 -16.04
CA GLU A 70 -8.85 4.10 -16.86
C GLU A 70 -7.49 4.63 -17.34
N SER A 71 -6.37 4.21 -16.75
CA SER A 71 -5.04 4.74 -17.03
C SER A 71 -4.00 3.64 -17.25
N SER A 72 -3.30 3.70 -18.37
CA SER A 72 -2.13 2.84 -18.64
C SER A 72 -0.85 3.30 -17.91
N ALA A 73 -0.91 4.40 -17.16
CA ALA A 73 0.26 4.95 -16.46
C ALA A 73 0.61 4.22 -15.16
N ILE A 74 -0.26 3.32 -14.67
CA ILE A 74 0.00 2.55 -13.46
C ILE A 74 0.69 1.24 -13.84
N ASP A 75 1.86 0.99 -13.24
CA ASP A 75 2.65 -0.21 -13.48
C ASP A 75 2.29 -1.34 -12.53
N PHE A 76 2.14 -1.02 -11.24
CA PHE A 76 1.85 -1.98 -10.19
C PHE A 76 0.64 -1.60 -9.34
N ILE A 77 -0.07 -2.62 -8.89
CA ILE A 77 -1.00 -2.47 -7.77
C ILE A 77 -0.50 -3.32 -6.59
N ILE A 78 -0.39 -2.69 -5.41
CA ILE A 78 -0.10 -3.38 -4.15
C ILE A 78 -1.37 -3.40 -3.30
N GLY A 79 -1.88 -4.60 -3.04
CA GLY A 79 -3.13 -4.77 -2.32
C GLY A 79 -3.49 -6.23 -2.06
N ASP A 80 -4.71 -6.44 -1.59
CA ASP A 80 -5.25 -7.75 -1.29
C ASP A 80 -5.42 -8.59 -2.56
N LYS A 81 -4.81 -9.77 -2.54
CA LYS A 81 -4.86 -10.72 -3.68
C LYS A 81 -6.29 -11.09 -4.03
N GLU A 82 -7.10 -11.47 -3.05
CA GLU A 82 -8.48 -11.87 -3.27
C GLU A 82 -9.29 -10.76 -3.95
N TYR A 83 -9.16 -9.52 -3.44
CA TYR A 83 -9.82 -8.38 -4.07
C TYR A 83 -9.37 -8.18 -5.53
N LEU A 84 -8.05 -8.21 -5.78
CA LEU A 84 -7.49 -8.01 -7.12
C LEU A 84 -7.90 -9.10 -8.11
N ASP A 85 -8.03 -10.34 -7.65
CA ASP A 85 -8.44 -11.48 -8.48
C ASP A 85 -9.91 -11.38 -8.93
N THR A 86 -10.75 -10.60 -8.25
CA THR A 86 -12.15 -10.34 -8.64
C THR A 86 -12.31 -9.18 -9.62
N THR A 87 -11.24 -8.43 -9.89
CA THR A 87 -11.29 -7.28 -10.82
C THR A 87 -11.14 -7.71 -12.28
N PRO A 88 -11.63 -6.92 -13.25
CA PRO A 88 -11.39 -7.19 -14.68
C PRO A 88 -9.97 -6.84 -15.13
N LEU A 89 -9.08 -6.43 -14.24
CA LEU A 89 -7.70 -6.10 -14.56
C LEU A 89 -6.91 -7.35 -14.97
N SER A 90 -6.04 -7.21 -15.97
CA SER A 90 -5.12 -8.26 -16.39
C SER A 90 -3.72 -8.00 -15.84
N PHE A 91 -3.14 -9.02 -15.24
CA PHE A 91 -1.82 -8.94 -14.63
C PHE A 91 -0.80 -9.80 -15.38
N ALA A 92 0.43 -9.31 -15.48
CA ALA A 92 1.55 -9.99 -16.14
C ALA A 92 2.43 -10.74 -15.12
N GLN A 93 2.55 -10.21 -13.91
CA GLN A 93 3.38 -10.78 -12.84
C GLN A 93 2.72 -10.55 -11.49
N GLU A 94 3.04 -11.42 -10.53
CA GLU A 94 2.62 -11.31 -9.13
C GLU A 94 3.81 -11.63 -8.21
N CYS A 95 3.96 -10.87 -7.14
CA CYS A 95 4.90 -11.13 -6.07
C CYS A 95 4.16 -11.01 -4.73
N VAL A 96 4.28 -12.02 -3.88
CA VAL A 96 3.73 -11.96 -2.52
C VAL A 96 4.56 -10.96 -1.69
N VAL A 97 3.87 -10.02 -1.06
CA VAL A 97 4.49 -9.04 -0.15
C VAL A 97 4.40 -9.54 1.29
N GLY A 98 3.23 -10.00 1.73
CA GLY A 98 3.07 -10.54 3.08
C GLY A 98 1.61 -10.75 3.47
N SER A 99 1.37 -11.04 4.76
CA SER A 99 0.02 -11.27 5.30
C SER A 99 -0.43 -10.08 6.15
N GLY A 100 -1.51 -9.46 5.74
CA GLY A 100 -2.12 -8.34 6.47
C GLY A 100 -2.93 -8.84 7.68
N LYS A 101 -2.82 -8.15 8.82
CA LYS A 101 -3.53 -8.52 10.06
C LYS A 101 -4.50 -7.43 10.48
N LEU A 102 -5.69 -7.84 10.91
CA LEU A 102 -6.71 -6.95 11.45
C LEU A 102 -6.44 -6.62 12.91
N ILE A 103 -6.51 -5.36 13.27
CA ILE A 103 -6.32 -4.83 14.62
C ILE A 103 -7.52 -3.96 14.99
N ALA A 104 -8.05 -4.14 16.19
CA ALA A 104 -8.95 -3.18 16.80
C ALA A 104 -8.12 -2.12 17.56
N ALA A 105 -8.09 -0.91 17.05
CA ALA A 105 -7.42 0.22 17.67
C ALA A 105 -8.42 0.98 18.56
N VAL A 106 -8.17 1.00 19.85
CA VAL A 106 -9.02 1.65 20.86
C VAL A 106 -8.53 3.07 21.10
N ALA A 107 -9.45 4.02 21.12
CA ALA A 107 -9.12 5.42 21.39
C ALA A 107 -8.63 5.61 22.84
N LYS A 108 -7.77 6.61 23.06
CA LYS A 108 -7.40 7.02 24.44
C LYS A 108 -8.65 7.49 25.20
N GLY A 109 -8.80 6.99 26.39
CA GLY A 109 -9.96 7.30 27.23
C GLY A 109 -11.21 6.45 27.02
N SER A 110 -11.23 5.57 26.00
CA SER A 110 -12.31 4.60 25.85
C SER A 110 -12.32 3.58 26.98
N ALA A 111 -13.51 3.15 27.38
CA ALA A 111 -13.71 2.13 28.41
C ALA A 111 -13.40 0.70 27.92
N LEU A 112 -13.31 0.48 26.61
CA LEU A 112 -13.09 -0.81 25.99
C LEU A 112 -11.72 -1.39 26.36
N LYS A 113 -11.69 -2.64 26.87
CA LYS A 113 -10.47 -3.37 27.24
C LYS A 113 -10.29 -4.65 26.41
N THR A 114 -11.38 -5.25 25.99
CA THR A 114 -11.41 -6.49 25.20
C THR A 114 -12.42 -6.37 24.06
N LEU A 115 -12.32 -7.24 23.06
CA LEU A 115 -13.28 -7.27 21.95
C LEU A 115 -14.69 -7.73 22.38
N ASN A 116 -14.85 -8.33 23.55
CA ASN A 116 -16.17 -8.66 24.09
C ASN A 116 -16.90 -7.42 24.59
N ASP A 117 -16.17 -6.37 24.99
CA ASP A 117 -16.76 -5.11 25.47
C ASP A 117 -17.40 -4.27 24.36
N LEU A 118 -17.25 -4.68 23.09
CA LEU A 118 -17.89 -4.00 21.95
C LEU A 118 -19.43 -3.89 22.09
N THR A 119 -20.06 -4.80 22.83
CA THR A 119 -21.50 -4.77 23.08
C THR A 119 -21.91 -3.87 24.23
N GLU A 120 -20.97 -3.44 25.08
CA GLU A 120 -21.25 -2.58 26.22
C GLU A 120 -21.81 -1.22 25.78
N LYS A 121 -22.72 -0.66 26.61
CA LYS A 121 -23.35 0.63 26.33
C LYS A 121 -22.36 1.81 26.35
N THR A 122 -21.23 1.63 27.01
CA THR A 122 -20.14 2.64 27.08
C THR A 122 -19.37 2.75 25.77
N VAL A 123 -19.44 1.76 24.87
CA VAL A 123 -18.87 1.80 23.52
C VAL A 123 -19.94 2.30 22.56
N THR A 124 -19.89 3.56 22.22
CA THR A 124 -20.97 4.26 21.49
C THR A 124 -20.73 4.39 20.00
N ARG A 125 -19.46 4.40 19.57
CA ARG A 125 -19.07 4.58 18.16
C ARG A 125 -17.91 3.67 17.79
N ILE A 126 -18.10 2.91 16.73
CA ILE A 126 -17.16 1.94 16.18
C ILE A 126 -16.91 2.31 14.73
N ALA A 127 -15.68 2.47 14.29
CA ALA A 127 -15.37 2.77 12.90
C ALA A 127 -14.80 1.54 12.16
N ILE A 128 -15.27 1.32 10.95
CA ILE A 128 -14.70 0.35 10.01
C ILE A 128 -14.50 1.01 8.63
N PRO A 129 -13.54 0.58 7.82
CA PRO A 129 -13.50 0.95 6.41
C PRO A 129 -14.71 0.38 5.67
N ASP A 130 -15.05 0.94 4.51
CA ASP A 130 -16.16 0.43 3.69
C ASP A 130 -15.91 -1.04 3.28
N PRO A 131 -16.76 -1.99 3.70
CA PRO A 131 -16.52 -3.42 3.47
C PRO A 131 -16.59 -3.83 2.00
N LYS A 132 -17.23 -3.01 1.15
CA LYS A 132 -17.32 -3.27 -0.29
C LYS A 132 -16.12 -2.72 -1.07
N LYS A 133 -15.37 -1.77 -0.49
CA LYS A 133 -14.33 -1.01 -1.18
C LYS A 133 -12.94 -1.17 -0.58
N ALA A 134 -12.84 -1.67 0.66
CA ALA A 134 -11.59 -1.76 1.39
C ALA A 134 -11.44 -3.14 2.05
N THR A 135 -10.28 -3.76 1.86
CA THR A 135 -9.93 -5.09 2.39
C THR A 135 -10.21 -5.24 3.88
N PHE A 136 -9.76 -4.28 4.69
CA PHE A 136 -9.96 -4.36 6.14
C PHE A 136 -11.37 -3.98 6.59
N GLY A 137 -12.17 -3.40 5.73
CA GLY A 137 -13.62 -3.26 5.95
C GLY A 137 -14.32 -4.61 5.82
N ARG A 138 -13.98 -5.41 4.78
CA ARG A 138 -14.42 -6.79 4.62
C ARG A 138 -14.00 -7.64 5.83
N ALA A 139 -12.72 -7.65 6.16
CA ALA A 139 -12.19 -8.42 7.28
C ALA A 139 -12.85 -8.07 8.62
N ALA A 140 -13.08 -6.78 8.90
CA ALA A 140 -13.77 -6.32 10.11
C ALA A 140 -15.22 -6.80 10.16
N THR A 141 -15.95 -6.71 9.04
CA THR A 141 -17.35 -7.17 8.96
C THR A 141 -17.44 -8.69 9.12
N GLU A 142 -16.56 -9.46 8.50
CA GLU A 142 -16.46 -10.91 8.65
C GLU A 142 -16.19 -11.29 10.11
N PHE A 143 -15.17 -10.68 10.73
CA PHE A 143 -14.85 -10.90 12.13
C PHE A 143 -16.06 -10.63 13.04
N LEU A 144 -16.67 -9.45 12.91
CA LEU A 144 -17.82 -9.07 13.75
C LEU A 144 -19.02 -9.99 13.55
N SER A 145 -19.25 -10.47 12.33
CA SER A 145 -20.32 -11.41 12.01
C SER A 145 -20.02 -12.80 12.56
N ASN A 146 -18.82 -13.34 12.33
CA ASN A 146 -18.42 -14.67 12.77
C ASN A 146 -18.30 -14.77 14.31
N LYS A 147 -17.96 -13.64 14.96
CA LYS A 147 -17.99 -13.52 16.42
C LYS A 147 -19.41 -13.37 16.99
N GLY A 148 -20.44 -13.18 16.15
CA GLY A 148 -21.83 -12.95 16.57
C GLY A 148 -22.09 -11.57 17.15
N LEU A 149 -21.23 -10.59 16.88
CA LEU A 149 -21.32 -9.24 17.45
C LEU A 149 -22.08 -8.27 16.53
N TRP A 150 -22.04 -8.50 15.21
CA TRP A 150 -22.52 -7.53 14.22
C TRP A 150 -23.94 -7.02 14.51
N GLN A 151 -24.90 -7.89 14.75
CA GLN A 151 -26.29 -7.49 14.96
C GLN A 151 -26.50 -6.66 16.23
N GLN A 152 -25.62 -6.77 17.21
CA GLN A 152 -25.70 -6.03 18.48
C GLN A 152 -25.09 -4.63 18.40
N ILE A 153 -24.21 -4.40 17.41
CA ILE A 153 -23.43 -3.16 17.33
C ILE A 153 -23.63 -2.37 16.04
N GLN A 154 -24.26 -2.93 15.01
CA GLN A 154 -24.35 -2.34 13.66
C GLN A 154 -24.86 -0.90 13.66
N ASP A 155 -25.79 -0.54 14.54
CA ASP A 155 -26.34 0.81 14.65
C ASP A 155 -25.35 1.84 15.20
N ARG A 156 -24.21 1.37 15.75
CA ARG A 156 -23.09 2.18 16.27
C ARG A 156 -21.87 2.16 15.36
N VAL A 157 -21.98 1.45 14.22
CA VAL A 157 -20.87 1.32 13.27
C VAL A 157 -20.88 2.46 12.27
N LEU A 158 -19.79 3.24 12.27
CA LEU A 158 -19.50 4.24 11.28
C LEU A 158 -18.64 3.63 10.16
N ILE A 159 -19.16 3.64 8.93
CA ILE A 159 -18.46 3.18 7.74
C ILE A 159 -17.77 4.38 7.08
N VAL A 160 -16.46 4.28 6.87
CA VAL A 160 -15.64 5.33 6.25
C VAL A 160 -14.87 4.80 5.04
N GLY A 161 -14.35 5.68 4.20
CA GLY A 161 -13.80 5.30 2.91
C GLY A 161 -12.49 4.48 2.97
N THR A 162 -11.64 4.72 3.99
CA THR A 162 -10.29 4.16 4.03
C THR A 162 -9.82 3.83 5.45
N VAL A 163 -8.82 2.95 5.58
CA VAL A 163 -8.18 2.63 6.88
C VAL A 163 -7.59 3.87 7.55
N PRO A 164 -6.83 4.77 6.88
CA PRO A 164 -6.35 6.01 7.50
C PRO A 164 -7.44 6.93 8.05
N GLN A 165 -8.64 6.94 7.47
CA GLN A 165 -9.78 7.68 8.04
C GLN A 165 -10.23 7.08 9.37
N VAL A 166 -10.33 5.75 9.46
CA VAL A 166 -10.59 5.07 10.74
C VAL A 166 -9.52 5.46 11.77
N THR A 167 -8.24 5.39 11.37
CA THR A 167 -7.10 5.76 12.22
C THR A 167 -7.23 7.19 12.74
N ALA A 168 -7.62 8.14 11.90
CA ALA A 168 -7.82 9.54 12.29
C ALA A 168 -8.92 9.68 13.37
N TYR A 169 -10.04 8.99 13.21
CA TYR A 169 -11.16 9.03 14.17
C TYR A 169 -10.80 8.38 15.51
N VAL A 170 -9.98 7.32 15.49
CA VAL A 170 -9.45 6.73 16.73
C VAL A 170 -8.55 7.71 17.47
N ILE A 171 -7.62 8.38 16.75
CA ILE A 171 -6.68 9.32 17.35
C ILE A 171 -7.39 10.56 17.89
N SER A 172 -8.40 11.07 17.20
CA SER A 172 -9.18 12.25 17.65
C SER A 172 -10.15 11.93 18.79
N GLY A 173 -10.43 10.63 19.04
CA GLY A 173 -11.44 10.22 20.03
C GLY A 173 -12.89 10.38 19.53
N GLU A 174 -13.09 10.59 18.22
CA GLU A 174 -14.42 10.62 17.62
C GLU A 174 -15.12 9.26 17.64
N VAL A 175 -14.35 8.18 17.75
CA VAL A 175 -14.85 6.82 17.93
C VAL A 175 -14.15 6.16 19.12
N ASP A 176 -14.82 5.21 19.78
CA ASP A 176 -14.25 4.45 20.88
C ASP A 176 -13.23 3.41 20.41
N VAL A 177 -13.48 2.84 19.23
CA VAL A 177 -12.65 1.81 18.60
C VAL A 177 -12.79 1.87 17.09
N GLY A 178 -11.69 1.57 16.38
CA GLY A 178 -11.68 1.45 14.93
C GLY A 178 -10.93 0.19 14.49
N PHE A 179 -11.42 -0.47 13.44
CA PHE A 179 -10.75 -1.64 12.87
C PHE A 179 -9.82 -1.20 11.74
N ILE A 180 -8.52 -1.48 11.89
CA ILE A 180 -7.44 -1.08 10.99
C ILE A 180 -6.49 -2.25 10.72
N ASN A 181 -5.55 -2.09 9.80
CA ASN A 181 -4.48 -3.07 9.60
C ASN A 181 -3.31 -2.86 10.58
N LEU A 182 -2.49 -3.89 10.75
CA LEU A 182 -1.32 -3.85 11.64
C LEU A 182 -0.33 -2.76 11.25
N THR A 183 -0.12 -2.50 9.96
CA THR A 183 0.76 -1.43 9.46
C THR A 183 0.37 -0.06 10.02
N GLU A 184 -0.92 0.29 9.95
CA GLU A 184 -1.42 1.53 10.54
C GLU A 184 -1.40 1.49 12.08
N ALA A 185 -1.72 0.34 12.69
CA ALA A 185 -1.67 0.17 14.14
C ALA A 185 -0.27 0.44 14.70
N LEU A 186 0.77 -0.11 14.07
CA LEU A 186 2.17 0.15 14.46
C LEU A 186 2.54 1.63 14.37
N ALA A 187 2.00 2.35 13.39
CA ALA A 187 2.25 3.78 13.21
C ALA A 187 1.60 4.67 14.27
N ILE A 188 0.54 4.19 14.93
CA ILE A 188 -0.21 4.95 15.94
C ILE A 188 -0.08 4.40 17.34
N LYS A 189 0.83 3.45 17.60
CA LYS A 189 0.96 2.75 18.89
C LYS A 189 1.03 3.70 20.09
N ASP A 190 1.68 4.84 19.95
CA ASP A 190 1.82 5.83 21.03
C ASP A 190 0.63 6.83 21.08
N LYS A 191 -0.26 6.80 20.08
CA LYS A 191 -1.43 7.69 19.96
C LYS A 191 -2.74 6.99 20.30
N ALA A 192 -2.83 5.68 20.12
CA ALA A 192 -3.98 4.87 20.54
C ALA A 192 -3.95 4.59 22.06
N GLY A 193 -5.09 4.17 22.60
CA GLY A 193 -5.22 3.66 23.98
C GLY A 193 -4.75 2.23 24.07
N LEU A 194 -5.35 1.35 23.26
CA LEU A 194 -4.98 -0.07 23.13
C LEU A 194 -4.95 -0.47 21.64
N LEU A 195 -4.15 -1.47 21.35
CA LEU A 195 -4.15 -2.17 20.05
C LEU A 195 -4.42 -3.64 20.33
N ILE A 196 -5.58 -4.12 19.94
CA ILE A 196 -6.04 -5.48 20.22
C ILE A 196 -5.99 -6.30 18.93
N PRO A 197 -5.12 -7.31 18.83
CA PRO A 197 -5.13 -8.24 17.72
C PRO A 197 -6.48 -8.96 17.59
N VAL A 198 -6.97 -9.08 16.37
CA VAL A 198 -8.20 -9.81 16.06
C VAL A 198 -7.85 -11.24 15.68
N ASP A 199 -8.66 -12.20 16.11
CA ASP A 199 -8.46 -13.62 15.79
C ASP A 199 -8.55 -13.83 14.27
N GLU A 200 -7.43 -14.26 13.68
CA GLU A 200 -7.28 -14.46 12.23
C GLU A 200 -8.18 -15.60 11.67
N HIS A 201 -8.69 -16.49 12.53
CA HIS A 201 -9.63 -17.53 12.12
C HIS A 201 -11.07 -17.04 11.91
N LEU A 202 -11.36 -15.80 12.32
CA LEU A 202 -12.69 -15.20 12.21
C LEU A 202 -12.89 -14.30 10.99
N TYR A 203 -11.90 -14.19 10.11
CA TYR A 203 -12.02 -13.48 8.83
C TYR A 203 -11.15 -14.16 7.76
N THR A 204 -11.50 -13.96 6.50
CA THR A 204 -10.73 -14.46 5.37
C THR A 204 -9.31 -13.89 5.40
N PRO A 205 -8.26 -14.73 5.33
CA PRO A 205 -6.87 -14.27 5.37
C PRO A 205 -6.60 -13.19 4.33
N VAL A 206 -5.88 -12.15 4.73
CA VAL A 206 -5.51 -11.04 3.85
C VAL A 206 -4.10 -11.27 3.33
N LEU A 207 -3.97 -11.67 2.06
CA LEU A 207 -2.68 -11.83 1.41
C LEU A 207 -2.39 -10.61 0.56
N ILE A 208 -1.32 -9.87 0.91
CA ILE A 208 -0.89 -8.69 0.17
C ILE A 208 0.10 -9.08 -0.90
N VAL A 209 -0.21 -8.65 -2.12
CA VAL A 209 0.60 -8.91 -3.32
C VAL A 209 0.92 -7.60 -4.04
N ALA A 210 2.05 -7.59 -4.74
CA ALA A 210 2.37 -6.61 -5.77
C ALA A 210 2.09 -7.27 -7.13
N LYS A 211 1.13 -6.74 -7.89
CA LYS A 211 0.79 -7.24 -9.22
C LYS A 211 1.15 -6.21 -10.28
N ARG A 212 1.97 -6.61 -11.27
CA ARG A 212 2.24 -5.79 -12.46
C ARG A 212 1.07 -5.88 -13.42
N LEU A 213 0.57 -4.74 -13.85
CA LEU A 213 -0.48 -4.68 -14.85
C LEU A 213 0.07 -5.12 -16.22
N ARG A 214 -0.73 -5.87 -16.99
CA ARG A 214 -0.34 -6.34 -18.32
C ARG A 214 -0.17 -5.19 -19.32
N GLN A 215 -0.89 -4.12 -19.13
CA GLN A 215 -0.78 -2.89 -19.94
C GLN A 215 0.47 -2.07 -19.64
N SER A 216 1.13 -2.28 -18.49
CA SER A 216 2.42 -1.67 -18.20
C SER A 216 3.49 -2.22 -19.13
N PRO A 217 4.33 -1.36 -19.72
CA PRO A 217 5.45 -1.82 -20.53
C PRO A 217 6.34 -2.80 -19.80
N ASP A 218 6.90 -3.78 -20.54
CA ASP A 218 7.93 -4.66 -19.98
C ASP A 218 9.25 -3.87 -19.94
N SER A 219 9.47 -3.17 -18.85
CA SER A 219 10.64 -2.32 -18.62
C SER A 219 11.65 -2.98 -17.68
N GLN A 220 12.90 -2.56 -17.79
CA GLN A 220 13.94 -2.98 -16.86
C GLN A 220 13.60 -2.58 -15.41
N ALA A 221 13.04 -1.38 -15.20
CA ALA A 221 12.60 -0.90 -13.91
C ALA A 221 11.50 -1.79 -13.31
N ALA A 222 10.49 -2.19 -14.09
CA ALA A 222 9.40 -3.03 -13.60
C ALA A 222 9.92 -4.42 -13.16
N ASN A 223 10.81 -5.03 -13.95
CA ASN A 223 11.42 -6.32 -13.60
C ASN A 223 12.35 -6.21 -12.39
N ALA A 224 13.14 -5.13 -12.30
CA ALA A 224 14.00 -4.85 -11.17
C ALA A 224 13.20 -4.62 -9.87
N PHE A 225 12.01 -4.01 -9.94
CA PHE A 225 11.16 -3.81 -8.77
C PHE A 225 10.65 -5.14 -8.19
N ILE A 226 10.22 -6.08 -9.02
CA ILE A 226 9.83 -7.43 -8.57
C ILE A 226 11.02 -8.14 -7.90
N THR A 227 12.21 -8.05 -8.49
CA THR A 227 13.43 -8.62 -7.92
C THR A 227 13.79 -7.93 -6.59
N PHE A 228 13.68 -6.60 -6.52
CA PHE A 228 13.91 -5.83 -5.30
C PHE A 228 13.01 -6.27 -4.15
N LEU A 229 11.72 -6.51 -4.39
CA LEU A 229 10.80 -6.99 -3.35
C LEU A 229 11.25 -8.31 -2.70
N GLN A 230 12.10 -9.10 -3.36
CA GLN A 230 12.64 -10.36 -2.84
C GLN A 230 13.98 -10.20 -2.14
N THR A 231 14.57 -9.00 -2.12
CA THR A 231 15.84 -8.73 -1.42
C THR A 231 15.66 -8.70 0.09
N GLY A 232 16.74 -8.98 0.83
CA GLY A 232 16.74 -8.89 2.30
C GLY A 232 16.32 -7.51 2.80
N GLU A 233 16.77 -6.43 2.14
CA GLU A 233 16.40 -5.05 2.47
C GLU A 233 14.88 -4.83 2.38
N ALA A 234 14.27 -5.22 1.27
CA ALA A 234 12.82 -5.10 1.09
C ALA A 234 12.04 -5.95 2.09
N GLN A 235 12.49 -7.19 2.33
CA GLN A 235 11.87 -8.10 3.29
C GLN A 235 11.94 -7.58 4.73
N ASP A 236 13.05 -6.93 5.10
CA ASP A 236 13.18 -6.27 6.41
C ASP A 236 12.22 -5.08 6.55
N ILE A 237 12.04 -4.29 5.50
CA ILE A 237 11.05 -3.21 5.47
C ILE A 237 9.64 -3.80 5.64
N ILE A 238 9.28 -4.81 4.86
CA ILE A 238 7.97 -5.48 4.89
C ILE A 238 7.67 -6.00 6.30
N LYS A 239 8.60 -6.74 6.89
CA LYS A 239 8.47 -7.28 8.25
C LYS A 239 8.32 -6.18 9.31
N LYS A 240 9.09 -5.09 9.23
CA LYS A 240 8.97 -3.95 10.15
C LYS A 240 7.61 -3.25 10.04
N GLN A 241 6.95 -3.35 8.90
CA GLN A 241 5.60 -2.80 8.66
C GLN A 241 4.47 -3.78 9.04
N GLY A 242 4.80 -4.95 9.62
CA GLY A 242 3.82 -5.89 10.16
C GLY A 242 3.21 -6.85 9.13
N LEU A 243 3.93 -7.14 8.05
CA LEU A 243 3.55 -8.08 6.99
C LEU A 243 4.47 -9.30 6.96
#